data_d22a976e9a9fc568ed4ded922c16de53
#
_entry.id   d22a976e9a9fc568ed4ded922c16de53
#
_cell.length_a   1.000
_cell.length_b   1.000
_cell.length_c   1.000
_cell.angle_alpha   90.00
_cell.angle_beta   90.00
_cell.angle_gamma   90.00
#
_symmetry.space_group_name_H-M   'P 1'
#
loop_
_entity.id
_entity.type
_entity.pdbx_description
1 polymer ?
#
loop_
_entity_poly.entity_id
_entity_poly.type
_entity_poly.pdbx_seq_one_letter_code
_entity_poly.pdbx_strand_id
1 'polypeptide(L)' 'MEMQQHLNDLYTKKRGLDLEWEQEHLNEGRYTLNMVRIDRKVREVLSHIKMAEAKKAHLQNKIDDAAPEVSVAT' A
#
# COMPACT_ATOMS: atom_id res chain seq x y z
N MET A 1 14.56 2.59 7.72
CA MET A 1 14.40 1.18 7.93
C MET A 1 13.83 0.49 6.71
N GLU A 2 14.15 -0.76 6.57
CA GLU A 2 13.77 -1.51 5.38
C GLU A 2 12.28 -1.57 5.16
N MET A 3 11.51 -1.75 6.22
CA MET A 3 10.07 -1.85 6.09
C MET A 3 9.45 -0.53 5.62
N GLN A 4 9.91 0.59 6.13
CA GLN A 4 9.43 1.88 5.69
C GLN A 4 9.82 2.14 4.24
N GLN A 5 11.02 1.72 3.86
CA GLN A 5 11.48 1.84 2.49
C GLN A 5 10.60 1.03 1.55
N HIS A 6 10.26 -0.19 1.98
CA HIS A 6 9.40 -1.06 1.20
C HIS A 6 8.02 -0.43 0.99
N LEU A 7 7.45 0.15 2.06
CA LEU A 7 6.17 0.83 1.97
C LEU A 7 6.25 2.03 1.03
N ASN A 8 7.32 2.81 1.15
CA ASN A 8 7.51 3.96 0.28
C ASN A 8 7.58 3.55 -1.18
N ASP A 9 8.28 2.45 -1.45
CA ASP A 9 8.39 1.93 -2.82
C ASP A 9 7.03 1.51 -3.34
N LEU A 10 6.22 0.88 -2.51
CA LEU A 10 4.88 0.45 -2.90
C LEU A 10 3.97 1.65 -3.19
N TYR A 11 4.03 2.67 -2.35
CA TYR A 11 3.25 3.87 -2.57
C TYR A 11 3.67 4.60 -3.83
N THR A 12 4.96 4.64 -4.09
CA THR A 12 5.49 5.26 -5.31
C THR A 12 5.01 4.51 -6.54
N LYS A 13 5.03 3.18 -6.46
CA LYS A 13 4.57 2.34 -7.56
C LYS A 13 3.08 2.55 -7.82
N LYS A 14 2.29 2.63 -6.76
CA LYS A 14 0.86 2.87 -6.89
C LYS A 14 0.59 4.22 -7.55
N ARG A 15 1.32 5.25 -7.12
CA ARG A 15 1.17 6.58 -7.68
C ARG A 15 1.47 6.58 -9.17
N GLY A 16 2.52 5.88 -9.58
CA GLY A 16 2.88 5.76 -10.99
C GLY A 16 1.78 5.10 -11.79
N LEU A 17 1.18 4.06 -11.24
CA LEU A 17 0.08 3.36 -11.90
C LEU A 17 -1.16 4.24 -12.00
N ASP A 18 -1.46 4.99 -10.95
CA ASP A 18 -2.60 5.91 -10.96
C ASP A 18 -2.42 6.98 -12.03
N LEU A 19 -1.19 7.48 -12.19
CA LEU A 19 -0.90 8.47 -13.22
C LEU A 19 -1.02 7.88 -14.61
N GLU A 20 -0.57 6.64 -14.81
CA GLU A 20 -0.72 5.96 -16.09
C GLU A 20 -2.18 5.79 -16.44
N TRP A 21 -3.00 5.40 -15.47
CA TRP A 21 -4.43 5.24 -15.66
C TRP A 21 -5.06 6.57 -16.07
N GLU A 22 -4.70 7.63 -15.40
CA GLU A 22 -5.23 8.95 -15.67
C GLU A 22 -4.84 9.43 -17.07
N GLN A 23 -3.59 9.20 -17.46
CA GLN A 23 -3.12 9.54 -18.79
C GLN A 23 -3.89 8.79 -19.86
N GLU A 24 -4.10 7.52 -19.63
CA GLU A 24 -4.84 6.70 -20.58
C GLU A 24 -6.28 7.20 -20.71
N HIS A 25 -6.90 7.53 -19.59
CA HIS A 25 -8.26 8.03 -19.56
C HIS A 25 -8.37 9.35 -20.32
N LEU A 26 -7.42 10.25 -20.11
CA LEU A 26 -7.40 11.53 -20.80
C LEU A 26 -7.19 11.36 -22.29
N ASN A 27 -6.33 10.43 -22.67
CA ASN A 27 -6.02 10.21 -24.08
C ASN A 27 -7.14 9.51 -24.83
N GLU A 28 -7.74 8.49 -24.21
CA GLU A 28 -8.73 7.67 -24.88
C GLU A 28 -10.16 8.13 -24.65
N GLY A 29 -10.40 8.83 -23.55
CA GLY A 29 -11.74 9.30 -23.23
C GLY A 29 -12.72 8.19 -22.88
N ARG A 30 -12.22 6.99 -22.61
CA ARG A 30 -13.06 5.84 -22.30
C ARG A 30 -12.23 4.83 -21.51
N TYR A 31 -12.90 3.83 -20.98
CA TYR A 31 -12.25 2.76 -20.23
C TYR A 31 -11.68 1.74 -21.22
N THR A 32 -10.38 1.53 -21.17
CA THR A 32 -9.67 0.67 -22.12
C THR A 32 -9.15 -0.60 -21.48
N LEU A 33 -8.73 -1.55 -22.30
CA LEU A 33 -8.10 -2.76 -21.81
C LEU A 33 -6.82 -2.46 -21.04
N ASN A 34 -6.13 -1.43 -21.46
CA ASN A 34 -4.92 -1.02 -20.78
C ASN A 34 -5.24 -0.55 -19.36
N MET A 35 -6.35 0.14 -19.19
CA MET A 35 -6.81 0.56 -17.86
C MET A 35 -7.16 -0.64 -16.99
N VAL A 36 -7.73 -1.69 -17.59
CA VAL A 36 -8.01 -2.93 -16.86
C VAL A 36 -6.72 -3.53 -16.32
N ARG A 37 -5.68 -3.53 -17.13
CA ARG A 37 -4.38 -4.04 -16.72
C ARG A 37 -3.79 -3.20 -15.59
N ILE A 38 -3.90 -1.89 -15.71
CA ILE A 38 -3.41 -0.98 -14.70
C ILE A 38 -4.18 -1.19 -13.40
N ASP A 39 -5.51 -1.30 -13.49
CA ASP A 39 -6.35 -1.56 -12.31
C ASP A 39 -5.92 -2.83 -11.59
N ARG A 40 -5.62 -3.87 -12.36
CA ARG A 40 -5.19 -5.13 -11.78
C ARG A 40 -3.88 -4.96 -11.02
N LYS A 41 -2.94 -4.25 -11.62
CA LYS A 41 -1.66 -3.99 -10.97
C LYS A 41 -1.83 -3.13 -9.73
N VAL A 42 -2.72 -2.15 -9.78
CA VAL A 42 -3.03 -1.31 -8.62
C VAL A 42 -3.56 -2.18 -7.48
N ARG A 43 -4.45 -3.11 -7.79
CA ARG A 43 -4.99 -4.01 -6.76
C ARG A 43 -3.89 -4.85 -6.13
N GLU A 44 -2.96 -5.34 -6.95
CA GLU A 44 -1.84 -6.11 -6.44
C GLU A 44 -0.98 -5.27 -5.51
N VAL A 45 -0.68 -4.04 -5.92
CA VAL A 45 0.11 -3.15 -5.10
C VAL A 45 -0.61 -2.81 -3.81
N LEU A 46 -1.92 -2.54 -3.88
CA LEU A 46 -2.72 -2.26 -2.69
C LEU A 46 -2.72 -3.43 -1.73
N SER A 47 -2.77 -4.65 -2.27
CA SER A 47 -2.71 -5.85 -1.45
C SER A 47 -1.38 -5.93 -0.72
N HIS A 48 -0.29 -5.65 -1.43
CA HIS A 48 1.04 -5.66 -0.83
C HIS A 48 1.18 -4.56 0.22
N ILE A 49 0.64 -3.38 -0.05
CA ILE A 49 0.64 -2.28 0.91
C ILE A 49 -0.10 -2.69 2.17
N LYS A 50 -1.27 -3.27 2.00
CA LYS A 50 -2.09 -3.70 3.12
C LYS A 50 -1.35 -4.72 3.98
N MET A 51 -0.69 -5.68 3.33
CA MET A 51 0.07 -6.69 4.06
C MET A 51 1.27 -6.07 4.78
N ALA A 52 1.96 -5.16 4.11
CA ALA A 52 3.12 -4.51 4.72
C ALA A 52 2.70 -3.63 5.89
N GLU A 53 1.59 -2.93 5.76
CA GLU A 53 1.07 -2.09 6.84
C GLU A 53 0.61 -2.93 8.02
N ALA A 54 -0.02 -4.07 7.73
CA ALA A 54 -0.44 -4.98 8.78
C ALA A 54 0.76 -5.53 9.53
N LYS A 55 1.81 -5.85 8.79
CA LYS A 55 3.03 -6.36 9.39
C LYS A 55 3.70 -5.29 10.27
N LYS A 56 3.72 -4.06 9.78
CA LYS A 56 4.27 -2.95 10.53
C LYS A 56 3.47 -2.71 11.79
N ALA A 57 2.16 -2.75 11.69
CA ALA A 57 1.28 -2.58 12.84
C ALA A 57 1.46 -3.70 13.85
N HIS A 58 1.65 -4.91 13.37
CA HIS A 58 1.89 -6.05 14.25
C HIS A 58 3.17 -5.87 15.04
N LEU A 59 4.24 -5.44 14.38
CA LEU A 59 5.50 -5.18 15.06
C LEU A 59 5.35 -4.04 16.05
N GLN A 60 4.61 -3.02 15.68
CA GLN A 60 4.34 -1.89 16.54
C GLN A 60 3.58 -2.34 17.80
N ASN A 61 2.57 -3.17 17.60
CA ASN A 61 1.76 -3.71 18.69
C ASN A 61 2.60 -4.56 19.62
N LYS A 62 3.55 -5.29 19.09
CA LYS A 62 4.43 -6.10 19.91
C LYS A 62 5.27 -5.23 20.83
N ILE A 63 5.73 -4.11 20.30
CA ILE A 63 6.49 -3.15 21.11
C ILE A 63 5.59 -2.54 22.17
N ASP A 64 4.38 -2.19 21.80
CA ASP A 64 3.41 -1.62 22.71
C ASP A 64 3.02 -2.59 23.80
N ASP A 65 2.88 -3.85 23.44
CA ASP A 65 2.56 -4.89 24.42
C ASP A 65 3.65 -5.03 25.45
N ALA A 66 4.89 -4.84 25.05
CA ALA A 66 5.99 -4.93 25.98
C ALA A 66 5.98 -3.78 26.98
N ALA A 67 5.60 -2.60 26.53
CA ALA A 67 5.55 -1.42 27.38
C ALA A 67 4.27 -1.32 28.19
N PRO A 68 3.10 -1.38 27.55
CA PRO A 68 1.82 -1.23 28.27
C PRO A 68 1.42 -2.46 29.06
N GLU A 69 2.18 -3.48 28.94
CA GLU A 69 1.97 -4.64 29.76
C GLU A 69 1.70 -4.23 31.20
N VAL A 70 2.41 -3.22 31.58
CA VAL A 70 2.27 -2.67 32.92
C VAL A 70 0.95 -1.97 33.08
N SER A 71 0.58 -1.19 32.10
CA SER A 71 -0.66 -0.42 32.19
C SER A 71 -1.87 -1.31 32.01
N VAL A 72 -1.76 -2.34 31.21
CA VAL A 72 -2.85 -3.25 31.01
C VAL A 72 -3.21 -3.98 32.30
N ALA A 73 -2.23 -4.16 33.13
CA ALA A 73 -2.45 -4.82 34.39
C ALA A 73 -3.48 -4.12 35.25
N THR A 74 -3.80 -2.93 34.90
CA THR A 74 -4.81 -2.17 35.64
C THR A 74 -6.25 -2.58 35.21
#